data_a9bf87aaa7adafda8ef3545ac82d3fd2
#
_entry.id   a9bf87aaa7adafda8ef3545ac82d3fd2
#
_cell.length_a   1.000
_cell.length_b   1.000
_cell.length_c   1.000
_cell.angle_alpha   90.00
_cell.angle_beta   90.00
_cell.angle_gamma   90.00
#
_symmetry.space_group_name_H-M   'P 1'
#
loop_
_entity.id
_entity.type
_entity.pdbx_description
1 polymer ?
#
loop_
_entity_poly.entity_id
_entity_poly.type
_entity_poly.pdbx_seq_one_letter_code
_entity_poly.pdbx_strand_id
1 'polypeptide(L)'
;MLKFTKKISQKAGSAPGTLIHIGERKTDKPRITILDYDDVQLHEKQLERIEEAFPFKDSPTTTWLNIDGIHDVELIEKIGANFNIHSLILEDIVNTGQRPKTDDFETYNYFVLKMLYLDEQNDEVRSEQVSLVLGNNFLISFQEAEGDVFTLVRDRIRKGKRRIRKNGCDYLAYALIDAVIDHYFVILESIGATIESLEEELLDEPAQVTMQSIHELKRELIYMRKQVWPLREMINTVIRGELSLVHEQTIVFFKDVYDHTIQIVDTIESYRDVLSGMLDLYLSTISNRMNEVMKVLTIIATIFIPITFVAGIYGMNFKYMPELEWQWGYLAVWSIIVGIALLMIVFFRRKKWL
;
A
#
# COMPACT_ATOMS: atom_id res chain seq x y z
N MET A 1 10.61 -4.33 5.00
CA MET A 1 10.86 -2.88 5.25
C MET A 1 10.87 -2.15 3.92
N LEU A 2 9.80 -1.42 3.60
CA LEU A 2 9.65 -0.66 2.36
C LEU A 2 10.83 0.32 2.19
N LYS A 3 11.66 0.12 1.17
CA LYS A 3 12.71 1.06 0.78
C LYS A 3 12.06 2.20 -0.01
N PHE A 4 11.78 3.33 0.65
CA PHE A 4 11.17 4.52 0.03
C PHE A 4 12.03 5.22 -1.02
N THR A 5 13.32 4.87 -1.17
CA THR A 5 14.25 5.54 -2.09
C THR A 5 14.99 4.50 -2.94
N LYS A 6 14.65 4.45 -4.23
CA LYS A 6 15.54 3.86 -5.25
C LYS A 6 16.78 4.75 -5.38
N LYS A 7 17.95 4.17 -5.64
CA LYS A 7 19.23 4.92 -5.77
C LYS A 7 19.24 5.73 -7.08
N ILE A 8 18.53 6.86 -7.09
CA ILE A 8 18.54 7.84 -8.19
C ILE A 8 19.97 8.45 -8.39
N SER A 9 20.81 8.36 -7.36
CA SER A 9 22.21 8.86 -7.41
C SER A 9 23.10 8.21 -8.47
N GLN A 10 22.72 7.06 -9.04
CA GLN A 10 23.50 6.41 -10.11
C GLN A 10 23.54 7.22 -11.40
N LYS A 11 22.63 8.17 -11.58
CA LYS A 11 22.50 9.03 -12.76
C LYS A 11 23.11 10.43 -12.58
N ALA A 12 23.61 10.75 -11.40
CA ALA A 12 24.19 12.07 -11.13
C ALA A 12 25.40 12.33 -12.04
N GLY A 13 25.26 13.31 -12.94
CA GLY A 13 26.33 13.69 -13.89
C GLY A 13 26.21 13.09 -15.29
N SER A 14 25.21 12.25 -15.59
CA SER A 14 24.95 11.76 -16.96
C SER A 14 24.26 12.83 -17.80
N ALA A 15 24.52 12.83 -19.10
CA ALA A 15 23.82 13.72 -20.03
C ALA A 15 22.32 13.39 -20.12
N PRO A 16 21.41 14.39 -20.30
CA PRO A 16 19.99 14.13 -20.55
C PRO A 16 19.80 13.19 -21.74
N GLY A 17 18.88 12.23 -21.63
CA GLY A 17 18.62 11.23 -22.67
C GLY A 17 19.56 10.03 -22.65
N THR A 18 20.50 9.93 -21.66
CA THR A 18 21.32 8.74 -21.50
C THR A 18 20.48 7.61 -20.92
N LEU A 19 20.37 6.51 -21.62
CA LEU A 19 19.62 5.34 -21.18
C LEU A 19 20.46 4.52 -20.19
N ILE A 20 20.05 4.57 -18.94
CA ILE A 20 20.61 3.74 -17.85
C ILE A 20 19.42 3.13 -17.10
N HIS A 21 19.36 1.82 -17.04
CA HIS A 21 18.32 1.17 -16.26
C HIS A 21 18.49 1.47 -14.76
N ILE A 22 17.47 2.11 -14.17
CA ILE A 22 17.40 2.41 -12.74
C ILE A 22 16.24 1.62 -12.14
N GLY A 23 16.55 0.53 -11.47
CA GLY A 23 15.58 -0.38 -10.87
C GLY A 23 16.22 -1.70 -10.51
N GLU A 24 15.42 -2.61 -9.99
CA GLU A 24 15.83 -4.00 -9.82
C GLU A 24 15.56 -4.76 -11.12
N ARG A 25 16.52 -5.58 -11.54
CA ARG A 25 16.30 -6.49 -12.66
C ARG A 25 15.38 -7.60 -12.21
N LYS A 26 14.15 -7.62 -12.72
CA LYS A 26 13.11 -8.57 -12.31
C LYS A 26 12.97 -9.78 -13.25
N THR A 27 13.53 -9.71 -14.45
CA THR A 27 13.50 -10.78 -15.45
C THR A 27 14.89 -11.07 -16.03
N ASP A 28 15.12 -12.30 -16.45
CA ASP A 28 16.40 -12.68 -17.09
C ASP A 28 16.46 -12.22 -18.54
N LYS A 29 15.37 -12.33 -19.28
CA LYS A 29 15.26 -11.94 -20.70
C LYS A 29 13.98 -11.14 -20.91
N PRO A 30 14.02 -10.11 -21.78
CA PRO A 30 12.82 -9.43 -22.21
C PRO A 30 11.87 -10.40 -22.94
N ARG A 31 10.57 -10.22 -22.73
CA ARG A 31 9.53 -10.90 -23.48
C ARG A 31 8.77 -9.90 -24.30
N ILE A 32 8.56 -10.20 -25.58
CA ILE A 32 7.89 -9.33 -26.53
C ILE A 32 6.63 -10.06 -27.02
N THR A 33 5.47 -9.45 -26.83
CA THR A 33 4.20 -9.98 -27.29
C THR A 33 3.49 -8.96 -28.15
N ILE A 34 2.99 -9.36 -29.30
CA ILE A 34 2.20 -8.52 -30.19
C ILE A 34 0.76 -9.04 -30.28
N LEU A 35 -0.20 -8.15 -30.17
CA LEU A 35 -1.60 -8.36 -30.48
C LEU A 35 -1.99 -7.33 -31.55
N ASP A 36 -2.18 -7.78 -32.77
CA ASP A 36 -2.64 -6.96 -33.88
C ASP A 36 -4.06 -7.39 -34.25
N TYR A 37 -5.00 -6.44 -34.28
CA TYR A 37 -6.41 -6.78 -34.42
C TYR A 37 -7.21 -5.69 -35.14
N ASP A 38 -8.30 -6.15 -35.74
CA ASP A 38 -9.40 -5.35 -36.24
C ASP A 38 -10.74 -5.95 -35.76
N ASP A 39 -11.85 -5.49 -36.30
CA ASP A 39 -13.20 -6.00 -35.99
C ASP A 39 -13.36 -7.50 -36.23
N VAL A 40 -12.61 -8.08 -37.16
CA VAL A 40 -12.78 -9.45 -37.69
C VAL A 40 -11.66 -10.38 -37.25
N GLN A 41 -10.41 -9.89 -37.34
CA GLN A 41 -9.21 -10.73 -37.19
C GLN A 41 -8.44 -10.34 -35.93
N LEU A 42 -7.71 -11.31 -35.37
CA LEU A 42 -6.73 -11.13 -34.34
C LEU A 42 -5.50 -11.95 -34.66
N HIS A 43 -4.38 -11.33 -34.68
CA HIS A 43 -3.06 -11.93 -34.75
C HIS A 43 -2.34 -11.72 -33.42
N GLU A 44 -2.15 -12.79 -32.66
CA GLU A 44 -1.43 -12.77 -31.37
C GLU A 44 -0.20 -13.68 -31.51
N LYS A 45 0.99 -13.12 -31.20
CA LYS A 45 2.25 -13.85 -31.31
C LYS A 45 3.23 -13.34 -30.25
N GLN A 46 4.00 -14.26 -29.67
CA GLN A 46 5.23 -13.91 -28.96
C GLN A 46 6.35 -13.79 -30.00
N LEU A 47 7.06 -12.67 -30.00
CA LEU A 47 8.14 -12.40 -30.95
C LEU A 47 9.48 -12.81 -30.36
N GLU A 48 10.35 -13.34 -31.23
CA GLU A 48 11.73 -13.64 -30.86
C GLU A 48 12.63 -12.38 -30.98
N ARG A 49 12.29 -11.50 -31.92
CA ARG A 49 13.02 -10.27 -32.23
C ARG A 49 12.08 -9.11 -32.42
N ILE A 50 12.49 -7.94 -31.92
CA ILE A 50 11.66 -6.73 -32.01
C ILE A 50 11.41 -6.26 -33.45
N GLU A 51 12.37 -6.55 -34.35
CA GLU A 51 12.27 -6.17 -35.76
C GLU A 51 11.03 -6.77 -36.45
N GLU A 52 10.50 -7.89 -35.93
CA GLU A 52 9.25 -8.49 -36.43
C GLU A 52 8.01 -7.59 -36.15
N ALA A 53 8.08 -6.70 -35.14
CA ALA A 53 7.00 -5.78 -34.81
C ALA A 53 7.00 -4.51 -35.68
N PHE A 54 8.11 -4.15 -36.32
CA PHE A 54 8.27 -2.88 -37.04
C PHE A 54 7.26 -2.65 -38.17
N PRO A 55 6.90 -3.65 -38.96
CA PRO A 55 5.91 -3.48 -40.02
C PRO A 55 4.50 -3.10 -39.53
N PHE A 56 4.18 -3.42 -38.27
CA PHE A 56 2.86 -3.14 -37.70
C PHE A 56 2.66 -1.68 -37.29
N LYS A 57 3.73 -0.86 -37.23
CA LYS A 57 3.64 0.57 -36.93
C LYS A 57 2.70 1.32 -37.85
N ASP A 58 2.75 0.99 -39.15
CA ASP A 58 1.97 1.67 -40.21
C ASP A 58 0.77 0.82 -40.67
N SER A 59 0.44 -0.27 -39.93
CA SER A 59 -0.72 -1.08 -40.21
C SER A 59 -2.02 -0.30 -40.02
N PRO A 60 -3.08 -0.52 -40.84
CA PRO A 60 -4.39 0.11 -40.60
C PRO A 60 -5.14 -0.52 -39.42
N THR A 61 -4.61 -1.58 -38.83
CA THR A 61 -5.14 -2.31 -37.66
C THR A 61 -4.70 -1.67 -36.36
N THR A 62 -5.31 -2.08 -35.23
CA THR A 62 -4.86 -1.69 -33.88
C THR A 62 -3.80 -2.67 -33.41
N THR A 63 -2.59 -2.20 -33.19
CA THR A 63 -1.46 -3.01 -32.73
C THR A 63 -1.13 -2.72 -31.27
N TRP A 64 -1.17 -3.72 -30.43
CA TRP A 64 -0.63 -3.67 -29.05
C TRP A 64 0.67 -4.44 -28.97
N LEU A 65 1.76 -3.75 -28.70
CA LEU A 65 3.09 -4.32 -28.45
C LEU A 65 3.38 -4.27 -26.96
N ASN A 66 3.45 -5.43 -26.31
CA ASN A 66 3.76 -5.54 -24.89
C ASN A 66 5.20 -5.99 -24.68
N ILE A 67 5.96 -5.24 -23.89
CA ILE A 67 7.36 -5.48 -23.56
C ILE A 67 7.48 -5.71 -22.06
N ASP A 68 7.82 -6.94 -21.67
CA ASP A 68 8.13 -7.32 -20.30
C ASP A 68 9.67 -7.39 -20.14
N GLY A 69 10.25 -6.59 -19.25
CA GLY A 69 11.70 -6.52 -19.03
C GLY A 69 12.37 -5.34 -19.71
N ILE A 70 12.32 -4.17 -19.06
CA ILE A 70 12.90 -2.89 -19.55
C ILE A 70 14.38 -2.70 -19.20
N HIS A 71 15.03 -3.74 -18.68
CA HIS A 71 16.46 -3.69 -18.33
C HIS A 71 17.38 -3.81 -19.54
N ASP A 72 16.86 -4.29 -20.68
CA ASP A 72 17.60 -4.38 -21.95
C ASP A 72 17.51 -3.03 -22.68
N VAL A 73 18.52 -2.19 -22.45
CA VAL A 73 18.61 -0.84 -22.99
C VAL A 73 18.71 -0.85 -24.52
N GLU A 74 19.41 -1.85 -25.12
CA GLU A 74 19.54 -1.95 -26.59
C GLU A 74 18.20 -2.22 -27.25
N LEU A 75 17.37 -3.07 -26.64
CA LEU A 75 15.99 -3.30 -27.09
C LEU A 75 15.18 -2.01 -27.06
N ILE A 76 15.26 -1.25 -25.97
CA ILE A 76 14.51 0.02 -25.82
C ILE A 76 14.99 1.07 -26.83
N GLU A 77 16.31 1.16 -27.10
CA GLU A 77 16.86 2.05 -28.14
C GLU A 77 16.35 1.69 -29.54
N LYS A 78 16.30 0.40 -29.89
CA LYS A 78 15.77 -0.05 -31.19
C LYS A 78 14.29 0.31 -31.37
N ILE A 79 13.49 0.13 -30.31
CA ILE A 79 12.07 0.54 -30.31
C ILE A 79 11.99 2.05 -30.50
N GLY A 80 12.75 2.81 -29.72
CA GLY A 80 12.79 4.27 -29.79
C GLY A 80 13.12 4.79 -31.20
N ALA A 81 14.14 4.22 -31.83
CA ALA A 81 14.56 4.58 -33.17
C ALA A 81 13.49 4.30 -34.23
N ASN A 82 12.81 3.13 -34.16
CA ASN A 82 11.79 2.76 -35.14
C ASN A 82 10.48 3.54 -34.96
N PHE A 83 10.01 3.68 -33.69
CA PHE A 83 8.75 4.36 -33.38
C PHE A 83 8.89 5.88 -33.21
N ASN A 84 10.10 6.44 -33.44
CA ASN A 84 10.42 7.86 -33.28
C ASN A 84 10.12 8.41 -31.88
N ILE A 85 10.43 7.62 -30.83
CA ILE A 85 10.24 8.03 -29.47
C ILE A 85 11.43 8.87 -29.01
N HIS A 86 11.15 10.01 -28.39
CA HIS A 86 12.18 10.94 -27.92
C HIS A 86 13.06 10.31 -26.83
N SER A 87 14.37 10.61 -26.85
CA SER A 87 15.35 10.01 -25.94
C SER A 87 15.04 10.24 -24.45
N LEU A 88 14.42 11.37 -24.08
CA LEU A 88 13.97 11.62 -22.68
C LEU A 88 12.85 10.67 -22.25
N ILE A 89 11.97 10.28 -23.18
CA ILE A 89 10.92 9.29 -22.87
C ILE A 89 11.52 7.89 -22.72
N LEU A 90 12.48 7.52 -23.57
CA LEU A 90 13.21 6.25 -23.41
C LEU A 90 13.96 6.21 -22.07
N GLU A 91 14.56 7.33 -21.66
CA GLU A 91 15.16 7.51 -20.35
C GLU A 91 14.15 7.28 -19.21
N ASP A 92 12.94 7.84 -19.33
CA ASP A 92 11.87 7.66 -18.35
C ASP A 92 11.33 6.23 -18.30
N ILE A 93 11.24 5.54 -19.44
CA ILE A 93 10.84 4.12 -19.51
C ILE A 93 11.82 3.24 -18.72
N VAL A 94 13.13 3.41 -18.89
CA VAL A 94 14.14 2.59 -18.21
C VAL A 94 14.39 3.03 -16.75
N ASN A 95 13.86 4.18 -16.35
CA ASN A 95 13.93 4.68 -14.97
C ASN A 95 12.65 4.36 -14.20
N THR A 96 12.65 3.25 -13.48
CA THR A 96 11.46 2.77 -12.76
C THR A 96 11.09 3.60 -11.51
N GLY A 97 11.67 4.78 -11.35
CA GLY A 97 11.40 5.72 -10.26
C GLY A 97 10.43 6.86 -10.62
N GLN A 98 9.88 6.88 -11.81
CA GLN A 98 9.01 7.95 -12.28
C GLN A 98 7.70 8.03 -11.48
N ARG A 99 7.16 9.24 -11.37
CA ARG A 99 5.80 9.47 -10.87
C ARG A 99 4.81 9.34 -12.02
N PRO A 100 3.58 8.94 -11.77
CA PRO A 100 2.53 9.00 -12.78
C PRO A 100 2.47 10.38 -13.44
N LYS A 101 2.51 10.38 -14.76
CA LYS A 101 2.45 11.59 -15.61
C LYS A 101 2.01 11.24 -17.02
N THR A 102 1.67 12.25 -17.79
CA THR A 102 1.43 12.15 -19.24
C THR A 102 2.09 13.31 -19.96
N ASP A 103 2.59 13.03 -21.14
CA ASP A 103 3.24 14.00 -22.03
C ASP A 103 2.70 13.84 -23.46
N ASP A 104 2.45 14.94 -24.16
CA ASP A 104 2.01 14.98 -25.57
C ASP A 104 3.17 15.35 -26.51
N PHE A 105 3.40 14.52 -27.55
CA PHE A 105 4.45 14.71 -28.53
C PHE A 105 3.90 14.79 -29.99
N GLU A 106 2.70 15.28 -30.19
CA GLU A 106 2.02 15.37 -31.48
C GLU A 106 1.86 14.02 -32.23
N THR A 107 2.93 13.23 -32.33
CA THR A 107 2.95 11.91 -33.01
C THR A 107 2.67 10.74 -32.10
N TYR A 108 2.79 10.92 -30.81
CA TYR A 108 2.43 9.94 -29.77
C TYR A 108 2.13 10.62 -28.44
N ASN A 109 1.27 10.00 -27.62
CA ASN A 109 1.10 10.37 -26.24
C ASN A 109 1.84 9.37 -25.33
N TYR A 110 2.45 9.87 -24.27
CA TYR A 110 3.16 9.08 -23.30
C TYR A 110 2.46 9.09 -21.94
N PHE A 111 2.32 7.92 -21.34
CA PHE A 111 1.75 7.77 -19.98
C PHE A 111 2.68 6.95 -19.13
N VAL A 112 2.85 7.37 -17.88
CA VAL A 112 3.52 6.58 -16.83
C VAL A 112 2.55 6.39 -15.68
N LEU A 113 2.40 5.16 -15.23
CA LEU A 113 1.59 4.82 -14.06
C LEU A 113 2.30 3.72 -13.25
N LYS A 114 1.78 3.45 -12.06
CA LYS A 114 2.30 2.40 -11.20
C LYS A 114 1.25 1.31 -11.07
N MET A 115 1.55 0.12 -11.54
CA MET A 115 0.79 -1.07 -11.22
C MET A 115 1.18 -1.50 -9.80
N LEU A 116 0.19 -1.59 -8.91
CA LEU A 116 0.37 -2.06 -7.55
C LEU A 116 -0.03 -3.53 -7.48
N TYR A 117 0.64 -4.30 -6.63
CA TYR A 117 0.30 -5.70 -6.37
C TYR A 117 0.70 -6.07 -4.93
N LEU A 118 0.04 -7.09 -4.38
CA LEU A 118 0.42 -7.69 -3.11
C LEU A 118 1.51 -8.74 -3.37
N ASP A 119 2.61 -8.65 -2.66
CA ASP A 119 3.66 -9.67 -2.67
C ASP A 119 3.19 -10.86 -1.83
N GLU A 120 2.94 -12.00 -2.48
CA GLU A 120 2.44 -13.23 -1.84
C GLU A 120 3.35 -13.77 -0.73
N GLN A 121 4.64 -13.40 -0.72
CA GLN A 121 5.58 -13.90 0.28
C GLN A 121 5.58 -13.08 1.58
N ASN A 122 5.33 -11.77 1.47
CA ASN A 122 5.48 -10.84 2.59
C ASN A 122 4.19 -10.09 2.92
N ASP A 123 3.14 -10.27 2.14
CA ASP A 123 1.86 -9.54 2.24
C ASP A 123 2.06 -7.99 2.22
N GLU A 124 3.12 -7.54 1.53
CA GLU A 124 3.45 -6.12 1.38
C GLU A 124 2.97 -5.59 0.01
N VAL A 125 2.46 -4.36 0.00
CA VAL A 125 2.11 -3.66 -1.24
C VAL A 125 3.39 -3.26 -1.98
N ARG A 126 3.57 -3.75 -3.21
CA ARG A 126 4.66 -3.39 -4.10
C ARG A 126 4.15 -2.67 -5.33
N SER A 127 5.05 -1.98 -6.02
CA SER A 127 4.72 -1.29 -7.27
C SER A 127 5.69 -1.64 -8.38
N GLU A 128 5.14 -1.63 -9.58
CA GLU A 128 5.86 -1.75 -10.84
C GLU A 128 5.52 -0.57 -11.74
N GLN A 129 6.50 -0.08 -12.49
CA GLN A 129 6.25 0.96 -13.47
C GLN A 129 5.66 0.37 -14.75
N VAL A 130 4.55 0.93 -15.18
CA VAL A 130 3.99 0.71 -16.51
C VAL A 130 4.11 2.00 -17.29
N SER A 131 4.75 1.93 -18.46
CA SER A 131 4.84 3.04 -19.40
C SER A 131 4.08 2.68 -20.67
N LEU A 132 3.24 3.61 -21.16
CA LEU A 132 2.46 3.42 -22.37
C LEU A 132 2.85 4.49 -23.38
N VAL A 133 3.12 4.09 -24.62
CA VAL A 133 3.33 4.98 -25.75
C VAL A 133 2.20 4.74 -26.75
N LEU A 134 1.29 5.69 -26.82
CA LEU A 134 0.11 5.66 -27.69
C LEU A 134 0.42 6.39 -28.99
N GLY A 135 0.46 5.69 -30.12
CA GLY A 135 0.48 6.24 -31.47
C GLY A 135 -0.90 6.14 -32.14
N ASN A 136 -0.98 6.55 -33.41
CA ASN A 136 -2.24 6.51 -34.18
C ASN A 136 -2.81 5.08 -34.26
N ASN A 137 -1.99 4.11 -34.65
CA ASN A 137 -2.40 2.73 -34.91
C ASN A 137 -1.71 1.72 -33.98
N PHE A 138 -0.87 2.18 -33.05
CA PHE A 138 -0.16 1.31 -32.13
C PHE A 138 -0.23 1.81 -30.68
N LEU A 139 -0.15 0.88 -29.77
CA LEU A 139 0.10 1.11 -28.35
C LEU A 139 1.24 0.20 -27.91
N ILE A 140 2.28 0.78 -27.31
CA ILE A 140 3.38 0.01 -26.74
C ILE A 140 3.27 0.12 -25.21
N SER A 141 3.23 -1.02 -24.53
CA SER A 141 3.32 -1.10 -23.07
C SER A 141 4.69 -1.65 -22.66
N PHE A 142 5.33 -0.97 -21.71
CA PHE A 142 6.61 -1.36 -21.13
C PHE A 142 6.42 -1.68 -19.65
N GLN A 143 6.88 -2.85 -19.21
CA GLN A 143 6.76 -3.36 -17.85
C GLN A 143 8.10 -3.88 -17.34
N GLU A 144 8.29 -3.88 -16.02
CA GLU A 144 9.54 -4.34 -15.40
C GLU A 144 9.64 -5.88 -15.39
N ALA A 145 8.51 -6.58 -15.29
CA ALA A 145 8.42 -8.03 -15.17
C ALA A 145 7.24 -8.62 -15.94
N GLU A 146 7.24 -9.94 -16.07
CA GLU A 146 6.05 -10.70 -16.49
C GLU A 146 5.03 -10.74 -15.35
N GLY A 147 3.74 -10.82 -15.72
CA GLY A 147 2.65 -10.89 -14.75
C GLY A 147 2.02 -9.51 -14.52
N ASP A 148 0.99 -9.24 -15.29
CA ASP A 148 0.28 -7.97 -15.26
C ASP A 148 -1.23 -8.15 -15.00
N VAL A 149 -1.92 -7.02 -14.81
CA VAL A 149 -3.37 -6.96 -14.62
C VAL A 149 -4.17 -6.95 -15.94
N PHE A 150 -3.50 -7.10 -17.09
CA PHE A 150 -4.10 -6.94 -18.41
C PHE A 150 -4.76 -8.20 -18.99
N THR A 151 -4.77 -9.30 -18.25
CA THR A 151 -5.37 -10.59 -18.73
C THR A 151 -6.82 -10.40 -19.16
N LEU A 152 -7.62 -9.65 -18.41
CA LEU A 152 -9.01 -9.36 -18.76
C LEU A 152 -9.14 -8.50 -20.03
N VAL A 153 -8.17 -7.61 -20.29
CA VAL A 153 -8.13 -6.81 -21.51
C VAL A 153 -7.79 -7.70 -22.71
N ARG A 154 -6.76 -8.57 -22.59
CA ARG A 154 -6.42 -9.57 -23.62
C ARG A 154 -7.60 -10.48 -23.94
N ASP A 155 -8.32 -10.94 -22.91
CA ASP A 155 -9.49 -11.80 -23.10
C ASP A 155 -10.65 -11.08 -23.81
N ARG A 156 -10.86 -9.78 -23.52
CA ARG A 156 -11.83 -8.95 -24.27
C ARG A 156 -11.46 -8.84 -25.75
N ILE A 157 -10.17 -8.67 -26.06
CA ILE A 157 -9.67 -8.66 -27.44
C ILE A 157 -9.85 -10.02 -28.11
N ARG A 158 -9.44 -11.12 -27.47
CA ARG A 158 -9.55 -12.50 -28.00
C ARG A 158 -10.99 -12.90 -28.31
N LYS A 159 -11.91 -12.60 -27.40
CA LYS A 159 -13.33 -12.95 -27.54
C LYS A 159 -14.07 -12.10 -28.59
N GLY A 160 -13.45 -11.06 -29.12
CA GLY A 160 -14.05 -10.18 -30.10
C GLY A 160 -15.33 -9.48 -29.60
N LYS A 161 -15.51 -9.42 -28.27
CA LYS A 161 -16.73 -8.90 -27.64
C LYS A 161 -16.60 -7.42 -27.34
N ARG A 162 -17.71 -6.66 -27.63
CA ARG A 162 -17.86 -5.27 -27.25
C ARG A 162 -16.99 -4.30 -28.08
N ARG A 163 -16.72 -3.12 -27.49
CA ARG A 163 -16.15 -1.95 -28.14
C ARG A 163 -14.66 -2.05 -28.42
N ILE A 164 -13.91 -2.92 -27.73
CA ILE A 164 -12.44 -2.90 -27.75
C ILE A 164 -11.85 -3.14 -29.15
N ARG A 165 -12.50 -3.97 -30.00
CA ARG A 165 -12.05 -4.19 -31.37
C ARG A 165 -12.59 -3.15 -32.37
N LYS A 166 -13.56 -2.31 -31.96
CA LYS A 166 -14.21 -1.31 -32.81
C LYS A 166 -13.66 0.08 -32.62
N ASN A 167 -12.93 0.29 -31.54
CA ASN A 167 -12.30 1.56 -31.21
C ASN A 167 -10.79 1.49 -31.44
N GLY A 168 -10.15 2.65 -31.58
CA GLY A 168 -8.73 2.76 -31.84
C GLY A 168 -7.81 2.48 -30.65
N CYS A 169 -6.54 2.78 -30.84
CA CYS A 169 -5.50 2.59 -29.81
C CYS A 169 -5.72 3.43 -28.57
N ASP A 170 -6.39 4.57 -28.66
CA ASP A 170 -6.74 5.42 -27.53
C ASP A 170 -7.71 4.71 -26.56
N TYR A 171 -8.69 3.96 -27.09
CA TYR A 171 -9.57 3.14 -26.26
C TYR A 171 -8.83 1.96 -25.62
N LEU A 172 -7.84 1.40 -26.33
CA LEU A 172 -6.98 0.37 -25.75
C LEU A 172 -6.13 0.95 -24.61
N ALA A 173 -5.56 2.14 -24.79
CA ALA A 173 -4.81 2.86 -23.75
C ALA A 173 -5.69 3.11 -22.51
N TYR A 174 -6.93 3.61 -22.73
CA TYR A 174 -7.93 3.72 -21.67
C TYR A 174 -8.12 2.36 -20.95
N ALA A 175 -8.34 1.28 -21.69
CA ALA A 175 -8.65 -0.02 -21.11
C ALA A 175 -7.49 -0.60 -20.27
N LEU A 176 -6.23 -0.28 -20.62
CA LEU A 176 -5.07 -0.68 -19.83
C LEU A 176 -4.93 0.18 -18.55
N ILE A 177 -5.15 1.50 -18.67
CA ILE A 177 -5.12 2.41 -17.52
C ILE A 177 -6.24 2.06 -16.53
N ASP A 178 -7.45 1.82 -17.02
CA ASP A 178 -8.61 1.37 -16.26
C ASP A 178 -8.31 0.07 -15.49
N ALA A 179 -7.74 -0.95 -16.16
CA ALA A 179 -7.39 -2.20 -15.53
C ALA A 179 -6.37 -2.05 -14.39
N VAL A 180 -5.41 -1.12 -14.51
CA VAL A 180 -4.45 -0.82 -13.43
C VAL A 180 -5.16 -0.16 -12.26
N ILE A 181 -6.08 0.77 -12.52
CA ILE A 181 -6.81 1.51 -11.49
C ILE A 181 -7.83 0.61 -10.79
N ASP A 182 -8.54 -0.22 -11.54
CA ASP A 182 -9.45 -1.23 -10.97
C ASP A 182 -8.72 -2.16 -10.00
N HIS A 183 -7.48 -2.52 -10.32
CA HIS A 183 -6.69 -3.40 -9.45
C HIS A 183 -6.34 -2.76 -8.10
N TYR A 184 -6.32 -1.43 -8.00
CA TYR A 184 -6.12 -0.76 -6.70
C TYR A 184 -7.27 -1.02 -5.73
N PHE A 185 -8.50 -1.19 -6.21
CA PHE A 185 -9.63 -1.58 -5.36
C PHE A 185 -9.42 -2.95 -4.75
N VAL A 186 -8.90 -3.92 -5.53
CA VAL A 186 -8.60 -5.27 -5.03
C VAL A 186 -7.60 -5.21 -3.86
N ILE A 187 -6.58 -4.35 -3.97
CA ILE A 187 -5.59 -4.17 -2.91
C ILE A 187 -6.22 -3.48 -1.69
N LEU A 188 -7.05 -2.45 -1.91
CA LEU A 188 -7.73 -1.75 -0.83
C LEU A 188 -8.74 -2.63 -0.09
N GLU A 189 -9.43 -3.54 -0.78
CA GLU A 189 -10.29 -4.55 -0.16
C GLU A 189 -9.50 -5.48 0.76
N SER A 190 -8.33 -5.96 0.33
CA SER A 190 -7.44 -6.78 1.16
C SER A 190 -6.94 -6.02 2.39
N ILE A 191 -6.50 -4.76 2.21
CA ILE A 191 -6.07 -3.90 3.32
C ILE A 191 -7.24 -3.65 4.28
N GLY A 192 -8.45 -3.41 3.77
CA GLY A 192 -9.65 -3.21 4.57
C GLY A 192 -9.96 -4.42 5.46
N ALA A 193 -9.92 -5.63 4.91
CA ALA A 193 -10.11 -6.86 5.67
C ALA A 193 -9.05 -7.03 6.78
N THR A 194 -7.80 -6.65 6.50
CA THR A 194 -6.72 -6.69 7.50
C THR A 194 -6.95 -5.66 8.61
N ILE A 195 -7.45 -4.45 8.27
CA ILE A 195 -7.79 -3.41 9.26
C ILE A 195 -8.92 -3.89 10.18
N GLU A 196 -9.99 -4.48 9.63
CA GLU A 196 -11.10 -5.04 10.41
C GLU A 196 -10.61 -6.13 11.39
N SER A 197 -9.76 -7.06 10.92
CA SER A 197 -9.17 -8.09 11.78
C SER A 197 -8.31 -7.52 12.91
N LEU A 198 -7.53 -6.46 12.64
CA LEU A 198 -6.72 -5.79 13.65
C LEU A 198 -7.56 -5.00 14.65
N GLU A 199 -8.71 -4.45 14.24
CA GLU A 199 -9.64 -3.78 15.13
C GLU A 199 -10.26 -4.77 16.13
N GLU A 200 -10.68 -5.95 15.67
CA GLU A 200 -11.19 -7.03 16.53
C GLU A 200 -10.11 -7.48 17.53
N GLU A 201 -8.88 -7.75 17.07
CA GLU A 201 -7.76 -8.14 17.93
C GLU A 201 -7.45 -7.07 19.00
N LEU A 202 -7.53 -5.79 18.63
CA LEU A 202 -7.27 -4.67 19.52
C LEU A 202 -8.30 -4.58 20.66
N LEU A 203 -9.56 -4.93 20.38
CA LEU A 203 -10.64 -4.92 21.37
C LEU A 203 -10.51 -6.08 22.36
N ASP A 204 -10.08 -7.25 21.88
CA ASP A 204 -9.97 -8.45 22.71
C ASP A 204 -8.69 -8.43 23.58
N GLU A 205 -7.53 -8.36 22.96
CA GLU A 205 -6.25 -8.43 23.66
C GLU A 205 -5.13 -7.63 22.95
N PRO A 206 -4.97 -6.32 23.25
CA PRO A 206 -3.97 -5.51 22.58
C PRO A 206 -2.55 -6.01 22.85
N ALA A 207 -1.92 -6.57 21.82
CA ALA A 207 -0.55 -7.05 21.84
C ALA A 207 0.42 -6.01 21.21
N GLN A 208 1.71 -6.13 21.51
CA GLN A 208 2.74 -5.30 20.90
C GLN A 208 2.85 -5.54 19.37
N VAL A 209 2.54 -6.74 18.91
CA VAL A 209 2.51 -7.12 17.51
C VAL A 209 1.44 -6.34 16.75
N THR A 210 0.24 -6.21 17.32
CA THR A 210 -0.88 -5.44 16.76
C THR A 210 -0.48 -3.99 16.47
N MET A 211 0.27 -3.35 17.37
CA MET A 211 0.79 -2.00 17.17
C MET A 211 1.76 -1.93 15.97
N GLN A 212 2.64 -2.93 15.80
CA GLN A 212 3.56 -2.98 14.66
C GLN A 212 2.80 -3.12 13.34
N SER A 213 1.81 -4.01 13.26
CA SER A 213 0.97 -4.21 12.08
C SER A 213 0.21 -2.93 11.70
N ILE A 214 -0.36 -2.20 12.67
CA ILE A 214 -0.99 -0.90 12.43
C ILE A 214 -0.01 0.11 11.83
N HIS A 215 1.23 0.17 12.35
CA HIS A 215 2.24 1.06 11.79
C HIS A 215 2.68 0.65 10.37
N GLU A 216 2.79 -0.64 10.08
CA GLU A 216 3.15 -1.16 8.76
C GLU A 216 2.08 -0.83 7.74
N LEU A 217 0.80 -1.11 8.01
CA LEU A 217 -0.32 -0.74 7.16
C LEU A 217 -0.41 0.77 6.92
N LYS A 218 -0.20 1.58 7.95
CA LYS A 218 -0.18 3.04 7.80
C LYS A 218 0.92 3.50 6.84
N ARG A 219 2.09 2.85 6.84
CA ARG A 219 3.18 3.13 5.89
C ARG A 219 2.83 2.69 4.48
N GLU A 220 2.17 1.56 4.32
CA GLU A 220 1.71 1.06 3.03
C GLU A 220 0.67 1.99 2.41
N LEU A 221 -0.31 2.45 3.18
CA LEU A 221 -1.30 3.43 2.71
C LEU A 221 -0.65 4.75 2.31
N ILE A 222 0.37 5.24 3.05
CA ILE A 222 1.15 6.41 2.66
C ILE A 222 1.89 6.17 1.34
N TYR A 223 2.44 4.96 1.16
CA TYR A 223 3.10 4.57 -0.07
C TYR A 223 2.13 4.54 -1.24
N MET A 224 0.98 3.87 -1.10
CA MET A 224 -0.10 3.83 -2.10
C MET A 224 -0.57 5.23 -2.48
N ARG A 225 -0.86 6.08 -1.51
CA ARG A 225 -1.26 7.47 -1.76
C ARG A 225 -0.26 8.21 -2.64
N LYS A 226 1.04 8.04 -2.38
CA LYS A 226 2.11 8.67 -3.16
C LYS A 226 2.13 8.19 -4.61
N GLN A 227 1.71 6.95 -4.88
CA GLN A 227 1.60 6.41 -6.24
C GLN A 227 0.30 6.84 -6.94
N VAL A 228 -0.82 6.87 -6.20
CA VAL A 228 -2.15 7.14 -6.76
C VAL A 228 -2.43 8.64 -6.95
N TRP A 229 -1.99 9.48 -6.03
CA TRP A 229 -2.28 10.92 -6.06
C TRP A 229 -1.93 11.62 -7.39
N PRO A 230 -0.76 11.35 -8.04
CA PRO A 230 -0.43 11.98 -9.32
C PRO A 230 -1.29 11.50 -10.49
N LEU A 231 -1.93 10.32 -10.40
CA LEU A 231 -2.83 9.82 -11.45
C LEU A 231 -4.01 10.76 -11.69
N ARG A 232 -4.52 11.39 -10.63
CA ARG A 232 -5.59 12.37 -10.74
C ARG A 232 -5.25 13.49 -11.72
N GLU A 233 -4.03 14.04 -11.63
CA GLU A 233 -3.58 15.10 -12.55
C GLU A 233 -3.37 14.56 -13.96
N MET A 234 -2.76 13.39 -14.09
CA MET A 234 -2.57 12.70 -15.37
C MET A 234 -3.90 12.50 -16.10
N ILE A 235 -4.92 11.95 -15.42
CA ILE A 235 -6.24 11.70 -16.02
C ILE A 235 -6.98 13.01 -16.31
N ASN A 236 -6.84 14.02 -15.45
CA ASN A 236 -7.43 15.33 -15.66
C ASN A 236 -6.88 16.02 -16.93
N THR A 237 -5.59 15.86 -17.24
CA THR A 237 -4.98 16.32 -18.50
C THR A 237 -5.66 15.68 -19.71
N VAL A 238 -5.95 14.37 -19.66
CA VAL A 238 -6.72 13.68 -20.70
C VAL A 238 -8.12 14.25 -20.85
N ILE A 239 -8.84 14.43 -19.74
CA ILE A 239 -10.23 14.92 -19.73
C ILE A 239 -10.33 16.33 -20.29
N ARG A 240 -9.33 17.17 -20.08
CA ARG A 240 -9.27 18.54 -20.66
C ARG A 240 -9.02 18.54 -22.17
N GLY A 241 -8.76 17.38 -22.78
CA GLY A 241 -8.49 17.28 -24.21
C GLY A 241 -7.12 17.82 -24.61
N GLU A 242 -6.15 17.80 -23.71
CA GLU A 242 -4.78 18.30 -23.94
C GLU A 242 -3.90 17.28 -24.69
N LEU A 243 -4.40 16.07 -24.95
CA LEU A 243 -3.67 15.01 -25.66
C LEU A 243 -4.18 14.84 -27.09
N SER A 244 -3.28 14.98 -28.05
CA SER A 244 -3.59 15.05 -29.49
C SER A 244 -4.21 13.76 -30.06
N LEU A 245 -3.89 12.58 -29.50
CA LEU A 245 -4.32 11.27 -30.00
C LEU A 245 -5.48 10.63 -29.23
N VAL A 246 -6.03 11.32 -28.22
CA VAL A 246 -7.20 10.83 -27.49
C VAL A 246 -8.47 11.48 -28.03
N HIS A 247 -9.36 10.67 -28.61
CA HIS A 247 -10.59 11.16 -29.23
C HIS A 247 -11.67 11.50 -28.18
N GLU A 248 -12.55 12.44 -28.47
CA GLU A 248 -13.64 12.86 -27.60
C GLU A 248 -14.51 11.70 -27.12
N GLN A 249 -14.74 10.68 -27.97
CA GLN A 249 -15.49 9.49 -27.62
C GLN A 249 -14.83 8.66 -26.51
N THR A 250 -13.49 8.70 -26.43
CA THR A 250 -12.70 7.99 -25.41
C THR A 250 -12.59 8.82 -24.13
N ILE A 251 -12.58 10.14 -24.20
CA ILE A 251 -12.55 11.04 -23.02
C ILE A 251 -13.71 10.75 -22.05
N VAL A 252 -14.87 10.36 -22.55
CA VAL A 252 -16.02 10.02 -21.69
C VAL A 252 -15.69 8.87 -20.73
N PHE A 253 -14.90 7.89 -21.14
CA PHE A 253 -14.47 6.78 -20.31
C PHE A 253 -13.41 7.20 -19.29
N PHE A 254 -12.53 8.13 -19.63
CA PHE A 254 -11.57 8.69 -18.69
C PHE A 254 -12.21 9.47 -17.53
N LYS A 255 -13.44 10.00 -17.69
CA LYS A 255 -14.17 10.61 -16.59
C LYS A 255 -14.53 9.60 -15.52
N ASP A 256 -14.93 8.39 -15.91
CA ASP A 256 -15.21 7.28 -14.99
C ASP A 256 -13.93 6.87 -14.23
N VAL A 257 -12.82 6.74 -14.96
CA VAL A 257 -11.50 6.46 -14.36
C VAL A 257 -11.06 7.55 -13.39
N TYR A 258 -11.38 8.81 -13.66
CA TYR A 258 -11.13 9.93 -12.75
C TYR A 258 -11.90 9.78 -11.44
N ASP A 259 -13.20 9.46 -11.53
CA ASP A 259 -14.05 9.25 -10.37
C ASP A 259 -13.56 8.06 -9.52
N HIS A 260 -13.16 6.96 -10.15
CA HIS A 260 -12.49 5.83 -9.47
C HIS A 260 -11.21 6.26 -8.76
N THR A 261 -10.39 7.10 -9.40
CA THR A 261 -9.14 7.59 -8.78
C THR A 261 -9.41 8.43 -7.55
N ILE A 262 -10.47 9.26 -7.56
CA ILE A 262 -10.90 10.03 -6.38
C ILE A 262 -11.34 9.07 -5.27
N GLN A 263 -12.20 8.11 -5.59
CA GLN A 263 -12.69 7.13 -4.61
C GLN A 263 -11.54 6.34 -3.95
N ILE A 264 -10.54 5.94 -4.72
CA ILE A 264 -9.34 5.25 -4.20
C ILE A 264 -8.59 6.15 -3.20
N VAL A 265 -8.38 7.43 -3.56
CA VAL A 265 -7.69 8.39 -2.66
C VAL A 265 -8.47 8.58 -1.38
N ASP A 266 -9.79 8.77 -1.46
CA ASP A 266 -10.66 8.96 -0.30
C ASP A 266 -10.68 7.72 0.61
N THR A 267 -10.67 6.52 0.02
CA THR A 267 -10.58 5.25 0.76
C THR A 267 -9.24 5.14 1.50
N ILE A 268 -8.13 5.48 0.84
CA ILE A 268 -6.79 5.49 1.47
C ILE A 268 -6.77 6.45 2.67
N GLU A 269 -7.33 7.66 2.54
CA GLU A 269 -7.39 8.62 3.64
C GLU A 269 -8.26 8.10 4.79
N SER A 270 -9.43 7.52 4.48
CA SER A 270 -10.33 6.94 5.48
C SER A 270 -9.65 5.81 6.26
N TYR A 271 -8.95 4.90 5.59
CA TYR A 271 -8.21 3.82 6.25
C TYR A 271 -7.08 4.36 7.14
N ARG A 272 -6.38 5.40 6.71
CA ARG A 272 -5.34 6.05 7.53
C ARG A 272 -5.90 6.69 8.80
N ASP A 273 -7.09 7.28 8.71
CA ASP A 273 -7.77 7.87 9.85
C ASP A 273 -8.23 6.79 10.84
N VAL A 274 -8.79 5.67 10.35
CA VAL A 274 -9.15 4.51 11.17
C VAL A 274 -7.91 3.97 11.90
N LEU A 275 -6.80 3.70 11.19
CA LEU A 275 -5.56 3.23 11.79
C LEU A 275 -4.99 4.22 12.82
N SER A 276 -5.20 5.52 12.64
CA SER A 276 -4.79 6.53 13.62
C SER A 276 -5.64 6.45 14.88
N GLY A 277 -6.96 6.30 14.76
CA GLY A 277 -7.87 6.07 15.87
C GLY A 277 -7.56 4.78 16.64
N MET A 278 -7.19 3.71 15.93
CA MET A 278 -6.77 2.45 16.55
C MET A 278 -5.51 2.59 17.41
N LEU A 279 -4.54 3.42 17.00
CA LEU A 279 -3.35 3.73 17.82
C LEU A 279 -3.73 4.46 19.11
N ASP A 280 -4.66 5.40 19.04
CA ASP A 280 -5.14 6.13 20.21
C ASP A 280 -5.89 5.20 21.17
N LEU A 281 -6.71 4.30 20.62
CA LEU A 281 -7.40 3.26 21.39
C LEU A 281 -6.41 2.30 22.08
N TYR A 282 -5.38 1.86 21.36
CA TYR A 282 -4.31 1.01 21.93
C TYR A 282 -3.65 1.65 23.13
N LEU A 283 -3.22 2.93 23.01
CA LEU A 283 -2.59 3.66 24.10
C LEU A 283 -3.53 3.82 25.31
N SER A 284 -4.81 4.09 25.05
CA SER A 284 -5.83 4.18 26.10
C SER A 284 -6.03 2.86 26.83
N THR A 285 -6.09 1.75 26.10
CA THR A 285 -6.27 0.41 26.67
C THR A 285 -5.07 -0.02 27.52
N ILE A 286 -3.85 0.23 27.04
CA ILE A 286 -2.62 -0.01 27.82
C ILE A 286 -2.60 0.82 29.10
N SER A 287 -2.97 2.10 29.02
CA SER A 287 -3.06 2.98 30.20
C SER A 287 -4.08 2.46 31.22
N ASN A 288 -5.24 2.00 30.75
CA ASN A 288 -6.26 1.40 31.62
C ASN A 288 -5.76 0.11 32.30
N ARG A 289 -5.13 -0.80 31.55
CA ARG A 289 -4.52 -2.02 32.14
C ARG A 289 -3.46 -1.69 33.19
N MET A 290 -2.58 -0.72 32.90
CA MET A 290 -1.57 -0.27 33.86
C MET A 290 -2.24 0.27 35.14
N ASN A 291 -3.31 1.05 35.01
CA ASN A 291 -4.08 1.55 36.15
C ASN A 291 -4.74 0.41 36.96
N GLU A 292 -5.24 -0.62 36.30
CA GLU A 292 -5.78 -1.81 36.99
C GLU A 292 -4.71 -2.55 37.78
N VAL A 293 -3.53 -2.80 37.19
CA VAL A 293 -2.41 -3.43 37.91
C VAL A 293 -1.97 -2.57 39.11
N MET A 294 -1.89 -1.25 38.90
CA MET A 294 -1.55 -0.31 39.97
C MET A 294 -2.61 -0.29 41.09
N LYS A 295 -3.90 -0.41 40.79
CA LYS A 295 -4.97 -0.55 41.77
C LYS A 295 -4.76 -1.80 42.63
N VAL A 296 -4.56 -2.97 41.99
CA VAL A 296 -4.36 -4.23 42.71
C VAL A 296 -3.13 -4.13 43.62
N LEU A 297 -2.01 -3.66 43.11
CA LEU A 297 -0.80 -3.48 43.92
C LEU A 297 -1.02 -2.53 45.09
N THR A 298 -1.71 -1.39 44.85
CA THR A 298 -2.04 -0.41 45.90
C THR A 298 -2.95 -1.03 46.97
N ILE A 299 -3.97 -1.79 46.59
CA ILE A 299 -4.86 -2.47 47.55
C ILE A 299 -4.04 -3.41 48.44
N ILE A 300 -3.22 -4.29 47.84
CA ILE A 300 -2.37 -5.22 48.59
C ILE A 300 -1.45 -4.46 49.52
N ALA A 301 -0.68 -3.50 49.02
CA ALA A 301 0.27 -2.73 49.81
C ALA A 301 -0.40 -2.01 50.98
N THR A 302 -1.52 -1.32 50.72
CA THR A 302 -2.23 -0.52 51.75
C THR A 302 -2.85 -1.37 52.84
N ILE A 303 -3.25 -2.60 52.55
CA ILE A 303 -3.76 -3.56 53.56
C ILE A 303 -2.60 -4.16 54.35
N PHE A 304 -1.54 -4.65 53.69
CA PHE A 304 -0.50 -5.42 54.35
C PHE A 304 0.53 -4.55 55.10
N ILE A 305 0.84 -3.34 54.63
CA ILE A 305 1.86 -2.51 55.29
C ILE A 305 1.48 -2.19 56.75
N PRO A 306 0.27 -1.71 57.10
CA PRO A 306 -0.10 -1.47 58.51
C PRO A 306 -0.14 -2.74 59.33
N ILE A 307 -0.63 -3.84 58.76
CA ILE A 307 -0.69 -5.13 59.44
C ILE A 307 0.70 -5.66 59.77
N THR A 308 1.62 -5.59 58.78
CA THR A 308 3.01 -6.03 58.98
C THR A 308 3.75 -5.14 59.97
N PHE A 309 3.45 -3.83 59.95
CA PHE A 309 4.02 -2.90 60.92
C PHE A 309 3.61 -3.26 62.36
N VAL A 310 2.31 -3.48 62.59
CA VAL A 310 1.80 -3.92 63.89
C VAL A 310 2.42 -5.25 64.30
N ALA A 311 2.40 -6.24 63.43
CA ALA A 311 3.00 -7.57 63.71
C ALA A 311 4.51 -7.46 63.94
N GLY A 312 5.22 -6.58 63.24
CA GLY A 312 6.65 -6.34 63.38
C GLY A 312 7.02 -5.71 64.72
N ILE A 313 6.23 -4.79 65.26
CA ILE A 313 6.44 -4.21 66.60
C ILE A 313 6.37 -5.32 67.66
N TYR A 314 5.34 -6.17 67.61
CA TYR A 314 5.16 -7.25 68.54
C TYR A 314 6.10 -8.45 68.30
N GLY A 315 6.78 -8.51 67.19
CA GLY A 315 7.86 -9.46 66.90
C GLY A 315 9.25 -8.99 67.34
N MET A 316 9.41 -7.82 67.95
CA MET A 316 10.69 -7.27 68.37
C MET A 316 11.14 -7.89 69.68
N ASN A 317 12.44 -8.17 69.83
CA ASN A 317 13.02 -8.80 70.97
C ASN A 317 13.52 -7.78 72.02
N PHE A 318 12.71 -6.81 72.43
CA PHE A 318 13.05 -5.89 73.52
C PHE A 318 12.88 -6.54 74.85
N LYS A 319 13.79 -6.26 75.83
CA LYS A 319 13.80 -6.84 77.15
C LYS A 319 12.64 -6.34 78.01
N TYR A 320 12.04 -5.19 77.68
CA TYR A 320 10.93 -4.61 78.43
C TYR A 320 9.87 -4.13 77.50
N MET A 321 8.77 -4.91 77.36
CA MET A 321 7.57 -4.57 76.59
C MET A 321 6.35 -4.82 77.51
N PRO A 322 5.80 -3.78 78.17
CA PRO A 322 4.71 -3.94 79.11
C PRO A 322 3.46 -4.61 78.55
N GLU A 323 3.22 -4.46 77.27
CA GLU A 323 2.04 -4.98 76.56
C GLU A 323 2.07 -6.53 76.43
N LEU A 324 3.24 -7.16 76.50
CA LEU A 324 3.39 -8.63 76.45
C LEU A 324 2.97 -9.34 77.72
N GLU A 325 2.96 -8.65 78.83
CA GLU A 325 2.51 -9.23 80.17
C GLU A 325 0.98 -9.13 80.31
N TRP A 326 0.27 -8.42 79.37
CA TRP A 326 -1.17 -8.31 79.45
C TRP A 326 -1.87 -9.58 78.93
N GLN A 327 -2.72 -10.23 79.73
CA GLN A 327 -3.37 -11.52 79.41
C GLN A 327 -4.24 -11.42 78.11
N TRP A 328 -4.79 -10.27 77.79
CA TRP A 328 -5.63 -10.05 76.62
C TRP A 328 -4.86 -9.42 75.47
N GLY A 329 -3.55 -9.17 75.60
CA GLY A 329 -2.72 -8.48 74.61
C GLY A 329 -2.75 -9.13 73.24
N TYR A 330 -2.68 -10.46 73.14
CA TYR A 330 -2.74 -11.23 71.93
C TYR A 330 -4.08 -11.04 71.18
N LEU A 331 -5.22 -11.14 71.87
CA LEU A 331 -6.54 -10.92 71.34
C LEU A 331 -6.75 -9.46 70.90
N ALA A 332 -6.21 -8.50 71.63
CA ALA A 332 -6.27 -7.09 71.29
C ALA A 332 -5.51 -6.80 69.97
N VAL A 333 -4.30 -7.32 69.81
CA VAL A 333 -3.51 -7.19 68.56
C VAL A 333 -4.23 -7.81 67.38
N TRP A 334 -4.77 -9.00 67.50
CA TRP A 334 -5.56 -9.62 66.45
C TRP A 334 -6.82 -8.82 66.10
N SER A 335 -7.49 -8.24 67.08
CA SER A 335 -8.66 -7.39 66.88
C SER A 335 -8.29 -6.12 66.10
N ILE A 336 -7.11 -5.53 66.38
CA ILE A 336 -6.59 -4.37 65.68
C ILE A 336 -6.26 -4.74 64.21
N ILE A 337 -5.54 -5.83 63.98
CA ILE A 337 -5.19 -6.33 62.63
C ILE A 337 -6.44 -6.59 61.79
N VAL A 338 -7.42 -7.34 62.35
CA VAL A 338 -8.67 -7.62 61.66
C VAL A 338 -9.48 -6.32 61.41
N GLY A 339 -9.51 -5.43 62.41
CA GLY A 339 -10.16 -4.11 62.28
C GLY A 339 -9.57 -3.27 61.17
N ILE A 340 -8.24 -3.20 61.02
CA ILE A 340 -7.54 -2.52 59.94
C ILE A 340 -7.90 -3.14 58.57
N ALA A 341 -7.83 -4.48 58.46
CA ALA A 341 -8.17 -5.20 57.25
C ALA A 341 -9.62 -4.91 56.78
N LEU A 342 -10.58 -5.02 57.69
CA LEU A 342 -11.99 -4.76 57.41
C LEU A 342 -12.24 -3.28 56.98
N LEU A 343 -11.63 -2.37 57.72
CA LEU A 343 -11.74 -0.93 57.41
C LEU A 343 -11.20 -0.62 56.01
N MET A 344 -10.06 -1.18 55.62
CA MET A 344 -9.47 -1.01 54.31
C MET A 344 -10.31 -1.67 53.21
N ILE A 345 -10.85 -2.86 53.41
CA ILE A 345 -11.77 -3.49 52.44
C ILE A 345 -13.02 -2.65 52.24
N VAL A 346 -13.63 -2.13 53.30
CA VAL A 346 -14.79 -1.22 53.19
C VAL A 346 -14.44 0.08 52.48
N PHE A 347 -13.27 0.63 52.76
CA PHE A 347 -12.76 1.84 52.08
C PHE A 347 -12.62 1.59 50.56
N PHE A 348 -11.96 0.49 50.13
CA PHE A 348 -11.77 0.19 48.73
C PHE A 348 -13.08 -0.14 48.00
N ARG A 349 -14.01 -0.84 48.68
CA ARG A 349 -15.38 -1.06 48.13
C ARG A 349 -16.12 0.25 47.90
N ARG A 350 -16.04 1.20 48.85
CA ARG A 350 -16.66 2.53 48.67
C ARG A 350 -16.03 3.31 47.52
N LYS A 351 -14.73 3.12 47.30
CA LYS A 351 -14.01 3.73 46.14
C LYS A 351 -14.26 3.00 44.83
N LYS A 352 -15.02 1.88 44.80
CA LYS A 352 -15.22 1.01 43.62
C LYS A 352 -13.89 0.47 43.05
N TRP A 353 -12.94 0.17 43.91
CA TRP A 353 -11.67 -0.46 43.54
C TRP A 353 -11.72 -1.97 43.68
N LEU A 354 -12.61 -2.45 44.54
CA LEU A 354 -12.99 -3.86 44.75
C LEU A 354 -14.46 -4.05 44.37
#